data_f55eb384870bff22c033f16a9d6735cd
#
_entry.id   f55eb384870bff22c033f16a9d6735cd
#
_cell.length_a   1.000
_cell.length_b   1.000
_cell.length_c   1.000
_cell.angle_alpha   90.00
_cell.angle_beta   90.00
_cell.angle_gamma   90.00
#
_symmetry.space_group_name_H-M   'P 1'
#
loop_
_entity.id
_entity.type
_entity.pdbx_description
1 polymer ?
#
loop_
_entity_poly.entity_id
_entity_poly.type
_entity_poly.pdbx_seq_one_letter_code
_entity_poly.pdbx_strand_id
1 'polypeptide(L)'
;WEQDRIGGCEVHPLPDGRWVMFYIGYSDIHTARIGAAISPDGVTRWTRLKTNPIVSPTPDTFDASACYKPSVFRDDKGERWLLWYNGRNTNKGEYIGLVIHKGLDLE
;
A
#
# COMPACT_ATOMS: atom_id res chain seq x y z
N TRP A 1 4.55 4.59 11.82
CA TRP A 1 5.17 3.99 10.64
C TRP A 1 5.37 5.00 9.51
N GLU A 2 4.64 6.11 9.54
CA GLU A 2 4.71 7.19 8.55
C GLU A 2 5.14 8.53 9.16
N GLN A 3 5.79 8.50 10.31
CA GLN A 3 6.12 9.71 11.08
C GLN A 3 7.14 10.63 10.41
N ASP A 4 8.01 10.10 9.56
CA ASP A 4 9.04 10.90 8.89
C ASP A 4 8.47 11.62 7.66
N ARG A 5 7.76 10.87 6.79
CA ARG A 5 7.20 11.43 5.56
C ARG A 5 6.20 10.48 4.93
N ILE A 6 5.45 11.01 3.98
CA ILE A 6 4.53 10.28 3.12
C ILE A 6 4.97 10.52 1.68
N GLY A 7 4.87 9.51 0.84
CA GLY A 7 5.22 9.65 -0.57
C GLY A 7 4.26 8.89 -1.46
N GLY A 8 4.38 9.11 -2.75
CA GLY A 8 3.72 8.48 -3.88
C GLY A 8 2.42 7.72 -3.62
N CYS A 9 1.37 8.02 -4.35
CA CYS A 9 0.09 7.35 -4.14
C CYS A 9 -0.55 6.94 -5.46
N GLU A 10 -1.51 6.02 -5.34
CA GLU A 10 -2.39 5.60 -6.42
C GLU A 10 -3.82 5.59 -5.86
N VAL A 11 -4.76 6.15 -6.62
CA VAL A 11 -6.13 6.35 -6.16
C VAL A 11 -7.09 5.60 -7.08
N HIS A 12 -8.03 4.86 -6.49
CA HIS A 12 -9.00 4.05 -7.21
C HIS A 12 -10.42 4.32 -6.73
N PRO A 13 -11.40 4.40 -7.64
CA PRO A 13 -12.80 4.47 -7.24
C PRO A 13 -13.28 3.13 -6.69
N LEU A 14 -14.20 3.19 -5.73
CA LEU A 14 -14.88 2.02 -5.18
C LEU A 14 -16.30 1.97 -5.75
N PRO A 15 -16.92 0.76 -5.82
CA PRO A 15 -18.28 0.63 -6.39
C PRO A 15 -19.36 1.44 -5.68
N ASP A 16 -19.17 1.73 -4.39
CA ASP A 16 -20.14 2.48 -3.58
C ASP A 16 -19.99 4.00 -3.68
N GLY A 17 -19.10 4.49 -4.57
CA GLY A 17 -18.88 5.93 -4.78
C GLY A 17 -17.77 6.52 -3.95
N ARG A 18 -17.22 5.77 -3.00
CA ARG A 18 -16.03 6.20 -2.25
C ARG A 18 -14.77 5.96 -3.09
N TRP A 19 -13.64 6.38 -2.55
CA TRP A 19 -12.32 6.23 -3.19
C TRP A 19 -11.32 5.67 -2.19
N VAL A 20 -10.38 4.89 -2.68
CA VAL A 20 -9.27 4.40 -1.87
C VAL A 20 -7.95 4.92 -2.44
N MET A 21 -7.06 5.33 -1.55
CA MET A 21 -5.69 5.73 -1.88
C MET A 21 -4.73 4.73 -1.25
N PHE A 22 -3.80 4.23 -2.06
CA PHE A 22 -2.67 3.45 -1.57
C PHE A 22 -1.44 4.35 -1.62
N TYR A 23 -0.71 4.45 -0.51
CA TYR A 23 0.37 5.42 -0.37
C TYR A 23 1.56 4.84 0.38
N ILE A 24 2.69 5.55 0.31
CA ILE A 24 3.93 5.14 0.97
C ILE A 24 4.10 5.97 2.24
N GLY A 25 4.39 5.29 3.34
CA GLY A 25 4.77 5.94 4.59
C GLY A 25 6.19 5.55 4.97
N TYR A 26 6.92 6.52 5.51
CA TYR A 26 8.31 6.34 5.93
C TYR A 26 8.41 6.56 7.43
N SER A 27 8.97 5.60 8.15
CA SER A 27 9.35 5.81 9.55
C SER A 27 10.71 6.50 9.64
N ASP A 28 11.57 6.27 8.64
CA ASP A 28 12.81 6.98 8.39
C ASP A 28 13.11 6.92 6.89
N ILE A 29 14.18 7.56 6.44
CA ILE A 29 14.49 7.64 5.01
C ILE A 29 14.75 6.28 4.35
N HIS A 30 15.06 5.26 5.13
CA HIS A 30 15.41 3.93 4.61
C HIS A 30 14.30 2.90 4.81
N THR A 31 13.28 3.20 5.61
CA THR A 31 12.24 2.24 5.98
C THR A 31 10.88 2.72 5.49
N ALA A 32 10.36 2.05 4.48
CA ALA A 32 9.08 2.39 3.87
C ALA A 32 8.09 1.25 3.98
N ARG A 33 6.82 1.62 4.15
CA ARG A 33 5.68 0.70 4.19
C ARG A 33 4.54 1.29 3.37
N ILE A 34 3.59 0.44 3.03
CA ILE A 34 2.43 0.87 2.25
C ILE A 34 1.19 0.84 3.14
N GLY A 35 0.41 1.90 3.05
CA GLY A 35 -0.87 2.00 3.74
C GLY A 35 -1.96 2.40 2.77
N ALA A 36 -3.18 2.49 3.29
CA ALA A 36 -4.32 2.92 2.50
C ALA A 36 -5.24 3.83 3.31
N ALA A 37 -5.98 4.67 2.60
CA ALA A 37 -6.97 5.56 3.19
C ALA A 37 -8.19 5.62 2.28
N ILE A 38 -9.35 5.87 2.88
CA ILE A 38 -10.62 5.94 2.15
C ILE A 38 -11.21 7.34 2.30
N SER A 39 -11.77 7.84 1.21
CA SER A 39 -12.42 9.15 1.13
C SER A 39 -13.81 9.01 0.52
N PRO A 40 -14.80 9.82 0.99
CA PRO A 40 -16.14 9.81 0.39
C PRO A 40 -16.19 10.41 -1.01
N ASP A 41 -15.27 11.29 -1.37
CA ASP A 41 -15.30 12.03 -2.64
C ASP A 41 -14.01 11.94 -3.46
N GLY A 42 -12.97 11.30 -2.93
CA GLY A 42 -11.68 11.18 -3.62
C GLY A 42 -10.81 12.43 -3.56
N VAL A 43 -11.27 13.47 -2.86
CA VAL A 43 -10.59 14.77 -2.77
C VAL A 43 -10.31 15.16 -1.32
N THR A 44 -11.28 14.97 -0.44
CA THR A 44 -11.22 15.40 0.96
C THR A 44 -11.54 14.26 1.92
N ARG A 45 -11.33 14.52 3.20
CA ARG A 45 -11.74 13.63 4.31
C ARG A 45 -11.20 12.21 4.17
N TRP A 46 -9.91 12.10 3.89
CA TRP A 46 -9.22 10.82 3.84
C TRP A 46 -9.07 10.24 5.25
N THR A 47 -9.54 9.02 5.43
CA THR A 47 -9.43 8.29 6.70
C THR A 47 -8.55 7.07 6.50
N ARG A 48 -7.47 6.97 7.27
CA ARG A 48 -6.55 5.83 7.22
C ARG A 48 -7.24 4.54 7.64
N LEU A 49 -6.93 3.44 6.96
CA LEU A 49 -7.43 2.13 7.37
C LEU A 49 -6.85 1.74 8.73
N LYS A 50 -7.67 1.10 9.55
CA LYS A 50 -7.25 0.62 10.88
C LYS A 50 -6.20 -0.48 10.78
N THR A 51 -6.14 -1.18 9.65
CA THR A 51 -5.18 -2.26 9.41
C THR A 51 -3.81 -1.77 8.94
N ASN A 52 -3.63 -0.46 8.73
CA ASN A 52 -2.36 0.10 8.29
C ASN A 52 -1.21 -0.19 9.28
N PRO A 53 0.02 -0.39 8.79
CA PRO A 53 0.38 -0.51 7.38
C PRO A 53 -0.05 -1.86 6.80
N ILE A 54 -0.48 -1.87 5.53
CA ILE A 54 -0.98 -3.09 4.89
C ILE A 54 0.13 -3.93 4.26
N VAL A 55 1.26 -3.31 3.92
CA VAL A 55 2.46 -4.03 3.44
C VAL A 55 3.66 -3.51 4.21
N SER A 56 4.38 -4.43 4.85
CA SER A 56 5.56 -4.10 5.65
C SER A 56 6.73 -5.00 5.27
N PRO A 57 7.98 -4.52 5.48
CA PRO A 57 9.15 -5.34 5.28
C PRO A 57 9.10 -6.65 6.10
N THR A 58 9.64 -7.72 5.50
CA THR A 58 9.77 -9.01 6.17
C THR A 58 11.26 -9.26 6.39
N PRO A 59 11.72 -9.43 7.65
CA PRO A 59 13.14 -9.66 7.94
C PRO A 59 13.73 -10.80 7.14
N ASP A 60 14.96 -10.62 6.69
CA ASP A 60 15.74 -11.64 5.97
C ASP A 60 15.16 -12.07 4.63
N THR A 61 14.33 -11.22 4.01
CA THR A 61 13.76 -11.48 2.70
C THR A 61 14.13 -10.37 1.69
N PHE A 62 13.61 -10.48 0.48
CA PHE A 62 13.90 -9.53 -0.60
C PHE A 62 13.46 -8.09 -0.28
N ASP A 63 12.47 -7.91 0.61
CA ASP A 63 11.95 -6.60 0.98
C ASP A 63 12.25 -6.20 2.41
N ALA A 64 13.31 -6.77 3.00
CA ALA A 64 13.61 -6.59 4.42
C ALA A 64 13.81 -5.13 4.86
N SER A 65 14.12 -4.23 3.93
CA SER A 65 14.36 -2.81 4.24
C SER A 65 13.16 -1.92 3.93
N ALA A 66 12.52 -2.11 2.79
CA ALA A 66 11.45 -1.21 2.36
C ALA A 66 10.45 -1.89 1.43
N CYS A 67 9.18 -1.48 1.56
CA CYS A 67 8.11 -1.77 0.64
C CYS A 67 7.52 -0.44 0.18
N TYR A 68 7.54 -0.14 -1.13
CA TYR A 68 7.12 1.15 -1.65
C TYR A 68 6.67 1.07 -3.11
N LYS A 69 6.22 2.19 -3.66
CA LYS A 69 5.72 2.30 -5.04
C LYS A 69 4.61 1.29 -5.35
N PRO A 70 3.46 1.39 -4.67
CA PRO A 70 2.36 0.45 -4.93
C PRO A 70 1.77 0.64 -6.32
N SER A 71 1.42 -0.47 -6.96
CA SER A 71 0.64 -0.52 -8.19
C SER A 71 -0.48 -1.51 -7.95
N VAL A 72 -1.73 -1.06 -8.04
CA VAL A 72 -2.86 -1.81 -7.51
C VAL A 72 -3.88 -2.12 -8.61
N PHE A 73 -4.43 -3.31 -8.55
CA PHE A 73 -5.53 -3.73 -9.44
C PHE A 73 -6.64 -4.38 -8.64
N ARG A 74 -7.87 -3.89 -8.83
CA ARG A 74 -9.05 -4.54 -8.27
C ARG A 74 -9.54 -5.60 -9.25
N ASP A 75 -9.40 -6.85 -8.88
CA ASP A 75 -9.82 -8.00 -9.68
C ASP A 75 -11.24 -8.39 -9.27
N ASP A 76 -12.24 -7.84 -9.97
CA ASP A 76 -13.64 -8.09 -9.66
C ASP A 76 -14.03 -9.57 -9.89
N LYS A 77 -13.50 -10.20 -10.93
CA LYS A 77 -13.79 -11.60 -11.23
C LYS A 77 -13.24 -12.54 -10.17
N GLY A 78 -12.03 -12.27 -9.70
CA GLY A 78 -11.41 -13.05 -8.66
C GLY A 78 -11.82 -12.63 -7.25
N GLU A 79 -12.62 -11.57 -7.12
CA GLU A 79 -13.05 -11.00 -5.84
C GLU A 79 -11.88 -10.74 -4.91
N ARG A 80 -10.88 -10.02 -5.43
CA ARG A 80 -9.64 -9.78 -4.70
C ARG A 80 -8.97 -8.49 -5.17
N TRP A 81 -8.03 -7.99 -4.36
CA TRP A 81 -7.12 -6.91 -4.73
C TRP A 81 -5.72 -7.48 -4.92
N LEU A 82 -5.03 -7.00 -5.94
CA LEU A 82 -3.63 -7.32 -6.22
C LEU A 82 -2.82 -6.05 -6.06
N LEU A 83 -1.75 -6.12 -5.28
CA LEU A 83 -0.85 -4.99 -5.08
C LEU A 83 0.57 -5.43 -5.37
N TRP A 84 1.15 -4.90 -6.44
CA TRP A 84 2.57 -5.04 -6.74
C TRP A 84 3.32 -3.88 -6.14
N TYR A 85 4.54 -4.11 -5.72
CA TYR A 85 5.34 -3.08 -5.07
C TYR A 85 6.83 -3.33 -5.28
N ASN A 86 7.63 -2.27 -5.09
CA ASN A 86 9.07 -2.40 -5.00
C ASN A 86 9.45 -2.84 -3.59
N GLY A 87 10.20 -3.94 -3.51
CA GLY A 87 10.81 -4.39 -2.28
C GLY A 87 12.31 -4.15 -2.34
N ARG A 88 12.88 -3.56 -1.28
CA ARG A 88 14.32 -3.35 -1.18
C ARG A 88 14.86 -4.18 -0.02
N ASN A 89 15.94 -4.92 -0.28
CA ASN A 89 16.61 -5.67 0.78
C ASN A 89 17.68 -4.81 1.47
N THR A 90 18.31 -5.37 2.51
CA THR A 90 19.32 -4.66 3.29
C THR A 90 20.58 -4.35 2.50
N ASN A 91 20.83 -5.05 1.40
CA ASN A 91 21.96 -4.81 0.50
C ASN A 91 21.62 -3.88 -0.65
N LYS A 92 20.46 -3.16 -0.55
CA LYS A 92 19.96 -2.21 -1.56
C LYS A 92 19.58 -2.84 -2.89
N GLY A 93 19.37 -4.17 -2.95
CA GLY A 93 18.77 -4.82 -4.11
C GLY A 93 17.29 -4.45 -4.22
N GLU A 94 16.81 -4.24 -5.44
CA GLU A 94 15.42 -3.87 -5.73
C GLU A 94 14.72 -5.02 -6.43
N TYR A 95 13.53 -5.34 -5.98
CA TYR A 95 12.73 -6.46 -6.49
C TYR A 95 11.27 -6.06 -6.58
N ILE A 96 10.48 -6.82 -7.30
CA ILE A 96 9.03 -6.63 -7.34
C ILE A 96 8.38 -7.74 -6.53
N GLY A 97 7.53 -7.33 -5.58
CA GLY A 97 6.70 -8.23 -4.79
C GLY A 97 5.24 -8.10 -5.15
N LEU A 98 4.45 -9.07 -4.74
CA LEU A 98 3.00 -9.08 -4.91
C LEU A 98 2.36 -9.51 -3.60
N VAL A 99 1.37 -8.73 -3.15
CA VAL A 99 0.47 -9.15 -2.07
C VAL A 99 -0.95 -9.22 -2.62
N ILE A 100 -1.72 -10.16 -2.10
CA ILE A 100 -3.10 -10.40 -2.50
C ILE A 100 -3.98 -10.26 -1.28
N HIS A 101 -5.05 -9.46 -1.41
CA HIS A 101 -6.10 -9.35 -0.41
C HIS A 101 -7.34 -10.06 -0.94
N LYS A 102 -7.77 -11.11 -0.27
CA LYS A 102 -8.98 -11.85 -0.65
C LYS A 102 -10.22 -11.07 -0.23
N GLY A 103 -11.20 -10.99 -1.14
CA GLY A 103 -12.39 -10.17 -0.95
C GLY A 103 -12.17 -8.76 -1.47
N LEU A 104 -13.26 -8.07 -1.79
CA LEU A 104 -13.21 -6.71 -2.32
C LEU A 104 -13.30 -5.65 -1.23
N ASP A 105 -13.76 -6.02 -0.03
CA ASP A 105 -13.86 -5.12 1.11
C ASP A 105 -12.47 -4.92 1.73
N LEU A 106 -12.08 -3.66 1.86
CA LEU A 106 -10.79 -3.26 2.44
C LEU A 106 -10.90 -2.84 3.92
N GLU A 107 -12.11 -2.78 4.44
CA GLU A 107 -12.35 -2.30 5.82
C GLU A 107 -12.59 -3.41 6.83
#